data_75c3efb95ca726a7bbf0632bd5d06ab5
#
_entry.id   75c3efb95ca726a7bbf0632bd5d06ab5
#
_cell.length_a   1.000
_cell.length_b   1.000
_cell.length_c   1.000
_cell.angle_alpha   90.00
_cell.angle_beta   90.00
_cell.angle_gamma   90.00
#
_symmetry.space_group_name_H-M   'P 1'
#
loop_
_entity.id
_entity.type
_entity.pdbx_description
1 polymer ?
#
loop_
_entity_poly.entity_id
_entity_poly.type
_entity_poly.pdbx_seq_one_letter_code
_entity_poly.pdbx_strand_id
1 'polypeptide(L)'
;MKLDTILEKLKADARYLGNPGNSFNFVAEKWVVMFLNMGGPEKLEAIESYLYNIFSDKNIIKLPLSFILQKPLARLISSRRAPKTREHYRAIGGGSPLLKWSRLAAEGVARNLKTKYANINTLLGMRYTPPFIKEALDSAVKSGCKHI
;
A
#
# COMPACT_ATOMS: atom_id res chain seq x y z
N MET A 1 -16.87 -15.10 12.80
CA MET A 1 -15.61 -15.58 13.43
C MET A 1 -15.13 -14.46 14.34
N LYS A 2 -14.97 -14.70 15.66
CA LYS A 2 -14.60 -13.67 16.63
C LYS A 2 -13.15 -13.23 16.39
N LEU A 3 -12.87 -11.94 16.59
CA LEU A 3 -11.54 -11.34 16.41
C LEU A 3 -10.45 -12.07 17.23
N ASP A 4 -10.83 -12.53 18.42
CA ASP A 4 -9.95 -13.30 19.32
C ASP A 4 -9.48 -14.61 18.69
N THR A 5 -10.35 -15.30 17.91
CA THR A 5 -9.99 -16.55 17.23
C THR A 5 -8.99 -16.31 16.08
N ILE A 6 -9.07 -15.14 15.42
CA ILE A 6 -8.11 -14.75 14.37
C ILE A 6 -6.77 -14.41 15.00
N LEU A 7 -6.77 -13.65 16.09
CA LEU A 7 -5.57 -13.29 16.86
C LEU A 7 -4.84 -14.53 17.40
N GLU A 8 -5.58 -15.51 17.93
CA GLU A 8 -4.98 -16.78 18.41
C GLU A 8 -4.37 -17.60 17.25
N LYS A 9 -5.02 -17.64 16.09
CA LYS A 9 -4.44 -18.29 14.90
C LYS A 9 -3.19 -17.57 14.39
N LEU A 10 -3.19 -16.24 14.38
CA LEU A 10 -2.04 -15.44 13.99
C LEU A 10 -0.87 -15.58 14.97
N LYS A 11 -1.15 -15.69 16.28
CA LYS A 11 -0.13 -15.99 17.29
C LYS A 11 0.46 -17.39 17.13
N ALA A 12 -0.34 -18.37 16.73
CA ALA A 12 0.12 -19.73 16.49
C ALA A 12 0.98 -19.87 15.21
N ASP A 13 0.84 -18.97 14.23
CA ASP A 13 1.64 -18.96 13.01
C ASP A 13 2.81 -17.96 13.13
N ALA A 14 3.78 -18.33 13.98
CA ALA A 14 4.95 -17.53 14.37
C ALA A 14 5.81 -16.98 13.21
N ARG A 15 5.59 -17.46 11.98
CA ARG A 15 6.28 -16.97 10.77
C ARG A 15 5.94 -15.53 10.43
N TYR A 16 4.82 -15.01 10.91
CA TYR A 16 4.35 -13.65 10.61
C TYR A 16 4.56 -12.65 11.76
N LEU A 17 4.85 -13.10 12.98
CA LEU A 17 4.88 -12.25 14.17
C LEU A 17 6.27 -12.06 14.79
N GLY A 18 7.33 -12.50 14.14
CA GLY A 18 8.67 -12.47 14.73
C GLY A 18 8.82 -13.47 15.89
N ASN A 19 9.92 -13.38 16.64
CA ASN A 19 10.23 -14.33 17.71
C ASN A 19 9.12 -14.32 18.79
N PRO A 20 8.41 -15.45 19.04
CA PRO A 20 7.32 -15.52 20.03
C PRO A 20 7.73 -15.26 21.48
N GLY A 21 9.03 -15.10 21.75
CA GLY A 21 9.56 -14.73 23.07
C GLY A 21 9.49 -13.23 23.40
N ASN A 22 9.21 -12.36 22.42
CA ASN A 22 9.02 -10.94 22.67
C ASN A 22 7.56 -10.63 22.99
N SER A 23 7.26 -10.29 24.22
CA SER A 23 5.96 -9.72 24.59
C SER A 23 5.81 -8.35 23.89
N PHE A 24 4.87 -8.25 22.95
CA PHE A 24 4.56 -6.98 22.29
C PHE A 24 3.97 -6.00 23.29
N ASN A 25 4.68 -4.92 23.58
CA ASN A 25 4.20 -3.89 24.48
C ASN A 25 3.49 -2.78 23.70
N PHE A 26 2.21 -3.01 23.36
CA PHE A 26 1.38 -2.03 22.65
C PHE A 26 1.10 -0.75 23.45
N VAL A 27 1.37 -0.73 24.75
CA VAL A 27 1.12 0.42 25.62
C VAL A 27 2.33 1.36 25.68
N ALA A 28 3.54 0.81 25.81
CA ALA A 28 4.75 1.60 25.99
C ALA A 28 5.44 2.00 24.68
N GLU A 29 5.26 1.25 23.60
CA GLU A 29 5.95 1.44 22.34
C GLU A 29 5.05 2.00 21.25
N LYS A 30 5.64 2.77 20.33
CA LYS A 30 4.93 3.30 19.17
C LYS A 30 4.84 2.25 18.06
N TRP A 31 3.62 1.97 17.65
CA TRP A 31 3.28 1.03 16.58
C TRP A 31 2.66 1.74 15.39
N VAL A 32 2.90 1.21 14.22
CA VAL A 32 2.22 1.62 13.00
C VAL A 32 1.58 0.41 12.34
N VAL A 33 0.28 0.50 12.06
CA VAL A 33 -0.41 -0.45 11.17
C VAL A 33 -0.37 0.14 9.78
N MET A 34 0.35 -0.52 8.87
CA MET A 34 0.50 -0.04 7.50
C MET A 34 -0.46 -0.75 6.56
N PHE A 35 -1.31 0.04 5.91
CA PHE A 35 -2.19 -0.43 4.84
C PHE A 35 -1.44 -0.34 3.52
N LEU A 36 -1.22 -1.49 2.90
CA LEU A 36 -0.53 -1.58 1.62
C LEU A 36 -1.50 -1.97 0.50
N ASN A 37 -1.43 -1.25 -0.61
CA ASN A 37 -2.23 -1.55 -1.78
C ASN A 37 -1.45 -1.24 -3.07
N MET A 38 -1.95 -1.70 -4.20
CA MET A 38 -1.34 -1.41 -5.50
C MET A 38 -1.41 0.08 -5.86
N GLY A 39 -2.48 0.75 -5.45
CA GLY A 39 -2.78 2.08 -5.92
C GLY A 39 -3.58 2.10 -7.22
N GLY A 40 -4.05 3.28 -7.60
CA GLY A 40 -4.76 3.53 -8.84
C GLY A 40 -4.77 5.03 -9.13
N PRO A 41 -4.89 5.43 -10.40
CA PRO A 41 -4.84 6.84 -10.78
C PRO A 41 -6.07 7.57 -10.24
N GLU A 42 -5.88 8.60 -9.43
CA GLU A 42 -7.00 9.40 -8.87
C GLU A 42 -7.66 10.30 -9.91
N LYS A 43 -6.98 10.58 -11.01
CA LYS A 43 -7.44 11.44 -12.10
C LYS A 43 -6.85 10.98 -13.45
N LEU A 44 -7.47 11.41 -14.53
CA LEU A 44 -7.12 10.96 -15.89
C LEU A 44 -5.68 11.29 -16.28
N GLU A 45 -5.14 12.39 -15.80
CA GLU A 45 -3.75 12.81 -16.08
C GLU A 45 -2.72 11.86 -15.46
N ALA A 46 -3.07 11.22 -14.33
CA ALA A 46 -2.19 10.30 -13.64
C ALA A 46 -2.12 8.88 -14.28
N ILE A 47 -2.94 8.60 -15.29
CA ILE A 47 -3.04 7.25 -15.87
C ILE A 47 -1.74 6.82 -16.53
N GLU A 48 -1.09 7.69 -17.29
CA GLU A 48 0.13 7.31 -18.00
C GLU A 48 1.28 7.00 -17.05
N SER A 49 1.46 7.81 -16.00
CA SER A 49 2.46 7.57 -14.95
C SER A 49 2.16 6.30 -14.15
N TYR A 50 0.90 6.04 -13.84
CA TYR A 50 0.47 4.82 -13.19
C TYR A 50 0.80 3.58 -14.03
N LEU A 51 0.45 3.59 -15.32
CA LEU A 51 0.79 2.51 -16.25
C LEU A 51 2.31 2.32 -16.38
N TYR A 52 3.05 3.43 -16.47
CA TYR A 52 4.51 3.38 -16.52
C TYR A 52 5.09 2.70 -15.27
N ASN A 53 4.61 3.03 -14.10
CA ASN A 53 5.07 2.43 -12.85
C ASN A 53 4.81 0.91 -12.83
N ILE A 54 3.63 0.46 -13.27
CA ILE A 54 3.31 -0.97 -13.38
C ILE A 54 4.22 -1.68 -14.40
N PHE A 55 4.35 -1.13 -15.62
CA PHE A 55 5.15 -1.76 -16.67
C PHE A 55 6.66 -1.72 -16.38
N SER A 56 7.10 -0.79 -15.52
CA SER A 56 8.49 -0.71 -15.08
C SER A 56 8.84 -1.72 -13.98
N ASP A 57 7.83 -2.30 -13.32
CA ASP A 57 8.06 -3.24 -12.24
C ASP A 57 8.38 -4.64 -12.75
N LYS A 58 9.65 -5.02 -12.60
CA LYS A 58 10.17 -6.34 -13.03
C LYS A 58 9.57 -7.52 -12.26
N ASN A 59 9.02 -7.28 -11.07
CA ASN A 59 8.41 -8.32 -10.27
C ASN A 59 7.01 -8.70 -10.76
N ILE A 60 6.34 -7.77 -11.47
CA ILE A 60 4.99 -7.98 -12.03
C ILE A 60 5.08 -8.33 -13.52
N ILE A 61 5.87 -7.57 -14.27
CA ILE A 61 5.98 -7.73 -15.73
C ILE A 61 7.43 -7.97 -16.13
N LYS A 62 7.71 -9.20 -16.52
CA LYS A 62 9.01 -9.59 -17.05
C LYS A 62 9.01 -9.35 -18.57
N LEU A 63 9.66 -8.29 -18.99
CA LEU A 63 9.87 -8.01 -20.41
C LEU A 63 11.17 -8.67 -20.90
N PRO A 64 11.27 -9.03 -22.20
CA PRO A 64 12.54 -9.49 -22.78
C PRO A 64 13.64 -8.48 -22.54
N LEU A 65 14.86 -8.94 -22.24
CA LEU A 65 16.03 -8.08 -21.97
C LEU A 65 15.75 -7.01 -20.88
N SER A 66 15.00 -7.38 -19.84
CA SER A 66 14.42 -6.48 -18.83
C SER A 66 15.44 -5.61 -18.08
N PHE A 67 16.71 -5.99 -18.04
CA PHE A 67 17.77 -5.21 -17.37
C PHE A 67 18.13 -3.92 -18.12
N ILE A 68 17.92 -3.85 -19.46
CA ILE A 68 18.18 -2.65 -20.28
C ILE A 68 16.87 -2.04 -20.80
N LEU A 69 15.97 -2.89 -21.35
CA LEU A 69 14.82 -2.44 -22.11
C LEU A 69 13.55 -2.21 -21.29
N GLN A 70 13.52 -2.58 -20.00
CA GLN A 70 12.31 -2.48 -19.18
C GLN A 70 11.73 -1.06 -19.17
N LYS A 71 12.54 -0.06 -18.85
CA LYS A 71 12.07 1.34 -18.73
C LYS A 71 11.67 1.96 -20.08
N PRO A 72 12.48 1.87 -21.15
CA PRO A 72 12.08 2.35 -22.48
C PRO A 72 10.80 1.69 -22.98
N LEU A 73 10.69 0.37 -22.82
CA LEU A 73 9.53 -0.38 -23.28
C LEU A 73 8.29 -0.07 -22.42
N ALA A 74 8.45 0.05 -21.10
CA ALA A 74 7.38 0.50 -20.20
C ALA A 74 6.84 1.87 -20.63
N ARG A 75 7.72 2.83 -20.98
CA ARG A 75 7.29 4.15 -21.45
C ARG A 75 6.50 4.07 -22.76
N LEU A 76 6.97 3.29 -23.73
CA LEU A 76 6.28 3.10 -24.99
C LEU A 76 4.91 2.44 -24.82
N ILE A 77 4.83 1.41 -23.98
CA ILE A 77 3.58 0.70 -23.71
C ILE A 77 2.59 1.60 -22.96
N SER A 78 3.06 2.32 -21.94
CA SER A 78 2.19 3.19 -21.14
C SER A 78 1.60 4.33 -21.98
N SER A 79 2.39 5.00 -22.81
CA SER A 79 1.89 6.08 -23.67
C SER A 79 0.86 5.58 -24.69
N ARG A 80 1.09 4.41 -25.29
CA ARG A 80 0.13 3.82 -26.24
C ARG A 80 -1.16 3.32 -25.58
N ARG A 81 -1.09 2.84 -24.34
CA ARG A 81 -2.26 2.34 -23.60
C ARG A 81 -3.04 3.43 -22.88
N ALA A 82 -2.40 4.54 -22.52
CA ALA A 82 -3.01 5.61 -21.76
C ALA A 82 -4.32 6.16 -22.36
N PRO A 83 -4.45 6.43 -23.68
CA PRO A 83 -5.69 6.94 -24.25
C PRO A 83 -6.90 6.02 -23.97
N LYS A 84 -6.78 4.74 -24.32
CA LYS A 84 -7.84 3.75 -24.10
C LYS A 84 -8.14 3.54 -22.62
N THR A 85 -7.12 3.55 -21.79
CA THR A 85 -7.29 3.42 -20.33
C THR A 85 -8.02 4.64 -19.76
N ARG A 86 -7.76 5.86 -20.26
CA ARG A 86 -8.50 7.07 -19.88
C ARG A 86 -9.99 6.96 -20.17
N GLU A 87 -10.38 6.37 -21.27
CA GLU A 87 -11.81 6.14 -21.59
C GLU A 87 -12.48 5.24 -20.55
N HIS A 88 -11.82 4.13 -20.17
CA HIS A 88 -12.35 3.25 -19.13
C HIS A 88 -12.48 3.97 -17.77
N TYR A 89 -11.48 4.78 -17.40
CA TYR A 89 -11.56 5.54 -16.15
C TYR A 89 -12.60 6.67 -16.20
N ARG A 90 -12.86 7.30 -17.36
CA ARG A 90 -13.99 8.24 -17.52
C ARG A 90 -15.32 7.58 -17.24
N ALA A 91 -15.53 6.34 -17.70
CA ALA A 91 -16.76 5.59 -17.47
C ALA A 91 -17.05 5.30 -15.99
N ILE A 92 -16.02 5.30 -15.14
CA ILE A 92 -16.18 5.06 -13.69
C ILE A 92 -15.99 6.32 -12.82
N GLY A 93 -16.10 7.53 -13.44
CA GLY A 93 -16.04 8.81 -12.73
C GLY A 93 -14.71 9.54 -12.80
N GLY A 94 -13.80 9.18 -13.71
CA GLY A 94 -12.57 9.93 -14.02
C GLY A 94 -11.33 9.52 -13.22
N GLY A 95 -11.46 8.58 -12.27
CA GLY A 95 -10.35 8.10 -11.48
C GLY A 95 -10.66 6.82 -10.71
N SER A 96 -9.65 6.26 -10.08
CA SER A 96 -9.79 5.08 -9.21
C SER A 96 -10.32 5.49 -7.84
N PRO A 97 -11.38 4.85 -7.32
CA PRO A 97 -11.83 5.09 -5.96
C PRO A 97 -10.96 4.40 -4.89
N LEU A 98 -9.93 3.65 -5.30
CA LEU A 98 -9.14 2.79 -4.43
C LEU A 98 -8.47 3.55 -3.29
N LEU A 99 -7.86 4.71 -3.56
CA LEU A 99 -7.21 5.51 -2.52
C LEU A 99 -8.22 6.02 -1.49
N LYS A 100 -9.38 6.49 -1.93
CA LYS A 100 -10.47 6.93 -1.05
C LYS A 100 -10.90 5.82 -0.10
N TRP A 101 -11.18 4.63 -0.61
CA TRP A 101 -11.64 3.50 0.21
C TRP A 101 -10.54 2.96 1.11
N SER A 102 -9.29 2.90 0.64
CA SER A 102 -8.15 2.50 1.46
C SER A 102 -7.92 3.47 2.62
N ARG A 103 -8.08 4.78 2.38
CA ARG A 103 -7.98 5.81 3.42
C ARG A 103 -9.08 5.68 4.48
N LEU A 104 -10.33 5.52 4.04
CA LEU A 104 -11.46 5.31 4.94
C LEU A 104 -11.30 4.04 5.79
N ALA A 105 -10.79 2.95 5.21
CA ALA A 105 -10.49 1.72 5.93
C ALA A 105 -9.40 1.95 6.99
N ALA A 106 -8.29 2.61 6.62
CA ALA A 106 -7.20 2.92 7.55
C ALA A 106 -7.67 3.82 8.70
N GLU A 107 -8.48 4.84 8.42
CA GLU A 107 -9.07 5.73 9.42
C GLU A 107 -10.05 4.99 10.36
N GLY A 108 -10.86 4.09 9.79
CA GLY A 108 -11.77 3.24 10.57
C GLY A 108 -11.02 2.35 11.56
N VAL A 109 -9.95 1.70 11.10
CA VAL A 109 -9.09 0.89 11.96
C VAL A 109 -8.37 1.77 12.99
N ALA A 110 -7.86 2.95 12.59
CA ALA A 110 -7.21 3.88 13.50
C ALA A 110 -8.13 4.29 14.66
N ARG A 111 -9.38 4.63 14.36
CA ARG A 111 -10.38 4.97 15.39
C ARG A 111 -10.59 3.84 16.39
N ASN A 112 -10.77 2.62 15.90
CA ASN A 112 -10.97 1.45 16.76
C ASN A 112 -9.74 1.09 17.59
N LEU A 113 -8.54 1.17 17.01
CA LEU A 113 -7.32 0.87 17.75
C LEU A 113 -7.01 1.90 18.81
N LYS A 114 -7.24 3.18 18.55
CA LYS A 114 -7.02 4.28 19.51
C LYS A 114 -7.90 4.20 20.76
N THR A 115 -9.03 3.51 20.70
CA THR A 115 -9.86 3.26 21.93
C THR A 115 -9.17 2.34 22.93
N LYS A 116 -8.23 1.51 22.47
CA LYS A 116 -7.53 0.52 23.30
C LYS A 116 -6.04 0.82 23.47
N TYR A 117 -5.42 1.46 22.48
CA TYR A 117 -3.97 1.63 22.39
C TYR A 117 -3.62 3.05 21.94
N ALA A 118 -3.17 3.90 22.86
CA ALA A 118 -2.87 5.31 22.56
C ALA A 118 -1.70 5.49 21.59
N ASN A 119 -0.74 4.55 21.56
CA ASN A 119 0.51 4.65 20.81
C ASN A 119 0.47 3.94 19.45
N ILE A 120 -0.72 3.64 18.92
CA ILE A 120 -0.90 3.03 17.59
C ILE A 120 -1.37 4.08 16.59
N ASN A 121 -0.67 4.16 15.45
CA ASN A 121 -1.07 4.95 14.29
C ASN A 121 -1.30 4.04 13.08
N THR A 122 -2.05 4.56 12.10
CA THR A 122 -2.20 3.91 10.81
C THR A 122 -1.53 4.74 9.72
N LEU A 123 -0.89 4.09 8.77
CA LEU A 123 -0.34 4.71 7.57
C LEU A 123 -0.82 3.94 6.34
N LEU A 124 -0.88 4.64 5.21
CA LEU A 124 -1.27 4.09 3.93
C LEU A 124 -0.11 4.23 2.95
N GLY A 125 0.26 3.12 2.31
CA GLY A 125 1.27 3.09 1.26
C GLY A 125 0.76 2.40 0.00
N MET A 126 0.93 3.06 -1.14
CA MET A 126 0.59 2.52 -2.45
C MET A 126 1.85 2.16 -3.22
N ARG A 127 1.78 1.10 -4.03
CA ARG A 127 2.94 0.65 -4.81
C ARG A 127 3.18 1.50 -6.05
N TYR A 128 2.12 1.91 -6.76
CA TYR A 128 2.24 2.53 -8.09
C TYR A 128 1.70 3.96 -8.18
N THR A 129 1.12 4.48 -7.11
CA THR A 129 0.63 5.86 -7.01
C THR A 129 0.92 6.44 -5.63
N PRO A 130 0.98 7.77 -5.48
CA PRO A 130 1.09 8.37 -4.15
C PRO A 130 -0.15 8.06 -3.25
N PRO A 131 0.04 8.06 -1.92
CA PRO A 131 1.32 8.09 -1.21
C PRO A 131 2.07 6.77 -1.39
N PHE A 132 3.35 6.84 -1.76
CA PHE A 132 4.12 5.63 -2.00
C PHE A 132 4.48 4.90 -0.70
N ILE A 133 4.67 3.56 -0.78
CA ILE A 133 5.09 2.72 0.35
C ILE A 133 6.35 3.28 1.03
N LYS A 134 7.32 3.76 0.23
CA LYS A 134 8.55 4.36 0.75
C LYS A 134 8.26 5.58 1.62
N GLU A 135 7.37 6.47 1.17
CA GLU A 135 6.99 7.70 1.90
C GLU A 135 6.28 7.35 3.21
N ALA A 136 5.43 6.33 3.19
CA ALA A 136 4.75 5.83 4.39
C ALA A 136 5.76 5.23 5.38
N LEU A 137 6.74 4.45 4.91
CA LEU A 137 7.82 3.91 5.74
C LEU A 137 8.69 5.02 6.33
N ASP A 138 9.11 5.99 5.52
CA ASP A 138 9.90 7.14 5.98
C ASP A 138 9.13 7.93 7.07
N SER A 139 7.82 8.07 6.92
CA SER A 139 6.95 8.71 7.91
C SER A 139 6.85 7.91 9.22
N ALA A 140 6.75 6.59 9.13
CA ALA A 140 6.78 5.72 10.31
C ALA A 140 8.08 5.87 11.08
N VAL A 141 9.21 5.80 10.39
CA VAL A 141 10.55 5.97 11.00
C VAL A 141 10.69 7.35 11.65
N LYS A 142 10.32 8.43 10.95
CA LYS A 142 10.37 9.80 11.48
C LYS A 142 9.50 10.01 12.71
N SER A 143 8.38 9.27 12.83
CA SER A 143 7.52 9.32 14.01
C SER A 143 8.11 8.63 15.25
N GLY A 144 9.26 7.98 15.11
CA GLY A 144 9.87 7.18 16.18
C GLY A 144 9.14 5.86 16.41
N CYS A 145 8.48 5.33 15.37
CA CYS A 145 7.85 4.02 15.41
C CYS A 145 8.93 2.93 15.53
N LYS A 146 8.71 1.97 16.42
CA LYS A 146 9.61 0.82 16.60
C LYS A 146 9.09 -0.43 15.90
N HIS A 147 7.80 -0.50 15.62
CA HIS A 147 7.14 -1.68 15.06
C HIS A 147 6.16 -1.27 13.96
N ILE A 148 6.19 -2.03 12.85
CA ILE A 148 5.30 -1.85 11.70
C ILE A 148 4.62 -3.18 11.39
#